data_63065cb52bc5411df1288f2a4971195b
#
_entry.id   63065cb52bc5411df1288f2a4971195b
#
_cell.length_a   1.000
_cell.length_b   1.000
_cell.length_c   1.000
_cell.angle_alpha   90.00
_cell.angle_beta   90.00
_cell.angle_gamma   90.00
#
_symmetry.space_group_name_H-M   'P 1'
#
loop_
_entity.id
_entity.type
_entity.pdbx_description
1 polymer ?
#
loop_
_entity_poly.entity_id
_entity_poly.type
_entity_poly.pdbx_seq_one_letter_code
_entity_poly.pdbx_strand_id
1 'polypeptide(L)'
;GNAAASGVRGNAAASGVRGNAAASGENGNAAASGVRGNAAASGWSGNAAASGVSGNAAASGVRGNAAASGVRGTATVTGAYGGARALGHDCLAVAWGPESKAMGKLGNWLVLSEHENGTIVDAQMVRIDGDIIKPDTWYMLRNGEPVEVEE
;
A
#
# COMPACT_ATOMS: atom_id res chain seq x y z
N GLY A 1 16.63 -11.85 -7.27
CA GLY A 1 17.52 -10.69 -7.54
C GLY A 1 17.10 -9.48 -6.73
N ASN A 2 18.01 -8.54 -6.57
CA ASN A 2 17.79 -7.30 -5.86
C ASN A 2 18.05 -6.13 -6.82
N ALA A 3 17.20 -5.12 -6.79
CA ALA A 3 17.35 -3.92 -7.57
C ALA A 3 17.19 -2.68 -6.71
N ALA A 4 18.04 -1.69 -6.90
CA ALA A 4 17.95 -0.42 -6.20
C ALA A 4 18.12 0.73 -7.18
N ALA A 5 17.31 1.75 -7.07
CA ALA A 5 17.38 2.94 -7.90
C ALA A 5 17.27 4.19 -7.04
N SER A 6 18.15 5.17 -7.29
CA SER A 6 18.10 6.46 -6.63
C SER A 6 18.11 7.57 -7.68
N GLY A 7 17.64 8.75 -7.31
CA GLY A 7 17.55 9.87 -8.24
C GLY A 7 16.10 10.36 -8.32
N VAL A 8 15.90 11.53 -8.90
CA VAL A 8 14.57 12.18 -8.92
C VAL A 8 13.47 11.25 -9.47
N ARG A 9 13.79 10.44 -10.48
CA ARG A 9 12.85 9.49 -11.11
C ARG A 9 13.43 8.08 -11.17
N GLY A 10 13.92 7.57 -10.03
CA GLY A 10 14.52 6.25 -10.00
C GLY A 10 13.50 5.12 -10.10
N ASN A 11 13.74 4.16 -10.97
CA ASN A 11 12.88 2.98 -11.12
C ASN A 11 13.70 1.73 -10.82
N ALA A 12 13.17 0.86 -9.96
CA ALA A 12 13.80 -0.40 -9.62
C ALA A 12 12.83 -1.55 -9.86
N ALA A 13 13.29 -2.58 -10.54
CA ALA A 13 12.49 -3.78 -10.78
C ALA A 13 13.30 -5.03 -10.44
N ALA A 14 12.75 -5.91 -9.64
CA ALA A 14 13.40 -7.15 -9.25
C ALA A 14 12.48 -8.34 -9.50
N SER A 15 13.02 -9.39 -10.13
CA SER A 15 12.28 -10.62 -10.40
C SER A 15 13.02 -11.82 -9.80
N GLY A 16 12.33 -12.92 -9.67
CA GLY A 16 12.86 -14.15 -9.10
C GLY A 16 12.19 -14.54 -7.80
N VAL A 17 12.48 -15.72 -7.30
CA VAL A 17 11.79 -16.30 -6.13
C VAL A 17 11.82 -15.35 -4.91
N ARG A 18 12.90 -14.60 -4.70
CA ARG A 18 13.07 -13.63 -3.61
C ARG A 18 13.59 -12.31 -4.15
N GLY A 19 12.82 -11.69 -5.04
CA GLY A 19 13.21 -10.41 -5.61
C GLY A 19 12.89 -9.25 -4.68
N ASN A 20 13.85 -8.35 -4.45
CA ASN A 20 13.64 -7.14 -3.67
C ASN A 20 13.94 -5.92 -4.55
N ALA A 21 13.03 -4.97 -4.57
CA ALA A 21 13.21 -3.73 -5.32
C ALA A 21 13.07 -2.53 -4.37
N ALA A 22 14.01 -1.61 -4.44
CA ALA A 22 13.96 -0.38 -3.65
C ALA A 22 14.19 0.83 -4.55
N ALA A 23 13.31 1.80 -4.50
CA ALA A 23 13.45 3.04 -5.23
C ALA A 23 13.35 4.22 -4.27
N SER A 24 14.37 5.08 -4.30
CA SER A 24 14.36 6.32 -3.54
C SER A 24 14.46 7.51 -4.49
N GLY A 25 13.86 8.59 -4.14
CA GLY A 25 13.84 9.76 -4.99
C GLY A 25 12.43 10.34 -5.09
N GLU A 26 12.31 11.54 -5.58
CA GLU A 26 11.03 12.25 -5.56
C GLU A 26 9.87 11.47 -6.19
N ASN A 27 10.10 10.83 -7.33
CA ASN A 27 9.09 10.03 -8.04
C ASN A 27 9.60 8.59 -8.28
N GLY A 28 10.14 7.96 -7.25
CA GLY A 28 10.70 6.62 -7.38
C GLY A 28 9.64 5.53 -7.47
N ASN A 29 9.85 4.57 -8.34
CA ASN A 29 8.94 3.43 -8.50
C ASN A 29 9.70 2.13 -8.26
N ALA A 30 9.14 1.25 -7.43
CA ALA A 30 9.71 -0.06 -7.15
C ALA A 30 8.72 -1.16 -7.49
N ALA A 31 9.17 -2.16 -8.25
CA ALA A 31 8.34 -3.30 -8.59
C ALA A 31 9.08 -4.60 -8.28
N ALA A 32 8.47 -5.48 -7.52
CA ALA A 32 9.03 -6.79 -7.21
C ALA A 32 8.04 -7.87 -7.61
N SER A 33 8.51 -8.81 -8.44
CA SER A 33 7.71 -9.97 -8.83
C SER A 33 8.42 -11.25 -8.40
N GLY A 34 7.66 -12.26 -8.07
CA GLY A 34 8.22 -13.52 -7.59
C GLY A 34 7.53 -13.98 -6.32
N VAL A 35 7.85 -15.20 -5.89
CA VAL A 35 7.12 -15.82 -4.78
C VAL A 35 7.16 -14.99 -3.48
N ARG A 36 8.27 -14.37 -3.17
CA ARG A 36 8.44 -13.55 -1.97
C ARG A 36 9.11 -12.21 -2.33
N GLY A 37 8.49 -11.50 -3.27
CA GLY A 37 9.02 -10.22 -3.70
C GLY A 37 8.64 -9.09 -2.75
N ASN A 38 9.59 -8.20 -2.47
CA ASN A 38 9.35 -7.02 -1.66
C ASN A 38 9.69 -5.77 -2.46
N ALA A 39 8.78 -4.81 -2.47
CA ALA A 39 8.98 -3.53 -3.14
C ALA A 39 8.87 -2.40 -2.14
N ALA A 40 9.84 -1.51 -2.13
CA ALA A 40 9.83 -0.34 -1.26
C ALA A 40 10.10 0.92 -2.06
N ALA A 41 9.23 1.90 -1.95
CA ALA A 41 9.40 3.20 -2.57
C ALA A 41 9.35 4.29 -1.50
N SER A 42 10.41 5.09 -1.44
CA SER A 42 10.45 6.26 -0.56
C SER A 42 10.66 7.51 -1.41
N GLY A 43 10.02 8.56 -1.04
CA GLY A 43 10.10 9.79 -1.81
C GLY A 43 8.73 10.42 -1.93
N TRP A 44 8.65 11.64 -2.45
CA TRP A 44 7.41 12.41 -2.45
C TRP A 44 6.22 11.68 -3.09
N SER A 45 6.37 11.11 -4.27
CA SER A 45 5.31 10.41 -4.99
C SER A 45 5.77 9.01 -5.42
N GLY A 46 6.41 8.28 -4.52
CA GLY A 46 6.92 6.96 -4.82
C GLY A 46 5.82 5.89 -4.87
N ASN A 47 5.94 4.97 -5.81
CA ASN A 47 5.00 3.88 -5.94
C ASN A 47 5.70 2.53 -5.76
N ALA A 48 5.11 1.64 -4.98
CA ALA A 48 5.62 0.30 -4.74
C ALA A 48 4.60 -0.74 -5.18
N ALA A 49 5.01 -1.71 -5.96
CA ALA A 49 4.15 -2.80 -6.39
C ALA A 49 4.82 -4.15 -6.15
N ALA A 50 4.14 -5.03 -5.44
CA ALA A 50 4.60 -6.40 -5.23
C ALA A 50 3.58 -7.38 -5.78
N SER A 51 3.99 -8.22 -6.72
CA SER A 51 3.16 -9.28 -7.26
C SER A 51 3.82 -10.64 -6.97
N GLY A 52 3.04 -11.60 -6.63
CA GLY A 52 3.54 -12.91 -6.28
C GLY A 52 3.02 -13.38 -4.93
N VAL A 53 3.25 -14.64 -4.61
CA VAL A 53 2.84 -15.19 -3.33
C VAL A 53 3.66 -14.56 -2.21
N SER A 54 3.01 -13.98 -1.22
CA SER A 54 3.65 -13.33 -0.06
C SER A 54 4.52 -12.12 -0.41
N GLY A 55 4.13 -11.36 -1.42
CA GLY A 55 4.82 -10.12 -1.78
C GLY A 55 4.38 -8.95 -0.90
N ASN A 56 5.31 -8.08 -0.53
CA ASN A 56 5.02 -6.90 0.28
C ASN A 56 5.42 -5.63 -0.47
N ALA A 57 4.52 -4.65 -0.47
CA ALA A 57 4.77 -3.35 -1.07
C ALA A 57 4.67 -2.27 0.01
N ALA A 58 5.66 -1.41 0.10
CA ALA A 58 5.68 -0.32 1.06
C ALA A 58 6.02 1.00 0.38
N ALA A 59 5.19 2.01 0.60
CA ALA A 59 5.43 3.37 0.13
C ALA A 59 5.42 4.32 1.33
N SER A 60 6.51 5.04 1.55
CA SER A 60 6.66 5.84 2.76
C SER A 60 6.70 7.35 2.53
N GLY A 61 6.58 7.81 1.29
CA GLY A 61 6.57 9.23 1.00
C GLY A 61 5.18 9.86 0.97
N VAL A 62 5.13 11.18 0.91
CA VAL A 62 3.86 11.89 0.71
C VAL A 62 3.29 11.53 -0.66
N ARG A 63 2.02 11.15 -0.72
CA ARG A 63 1.33 10.71 -1.94
C ARG A 63 1.93 9.43 -2.55
N GLY A 64 2.59 8.61 -1.71
CA GLY A 64 3.08 7.32 -2.16
C GLY A 64 1.95 6.30 -2.27
N ASN A 65 2.05 5.39 -3.21
CA ASN A 65 1.05 4.34 -3.40
C ASN A 65 1.70 2.96 -3.31
N ALA A 66 1.02 2.04 -2.64
CA ALA A 66 1.48 0.65 -2.52
C ALA A 66 0.40 -0.29 -3.02
N ALA A 67 0.79 -1.32 -3.77
CA ALA A 67 -0.13 -2.32 -4.28
C ALA A 67 0.44 -3.72 -4.11
N ALA A 68 -0.34 -4.62 -3.53
CA ALA A 68 -0.03 -6.03 -3.41
C ALA A 68 -1.07 -6.84 -4.18
N SER A 69 -0.65 -7.60 -5.19
CA SER A 69 -1.56 -8.29 -6.10
C SER A 69 -1.41 -9.80 -6.12
N GLY A 70 -0.64 -10.38 -5.26
CA GLY A 70 -0.52 -11.84 -5.17
C GLY A 70 -1.37 -12.44 -4.06
N VAL A 71 -1.06 -13.65 -3.68
CA VAL A 71 -1.70 -14.31 -2.53
C VAL A 71 -0.94 -13.94 -1.26
N ARG A 72 -1.64 -13.50 -0.21
CA ARG A 72 -1.06 -13.14 1.10
C ARG A 72 -0.06 -11.99 1.03
N GLY A 73 -0.31 -11.06 0.15
CA GLY A 73 0.52 -9.86 0.06
C GLY A 73 0.06 -8.76 0.99
N THR A 74 0.97 -7.84 1.35
CA THR A 74 0.64 -6.67 2.15
C THR A 74 1.06 -5.41 1.41
N ALA A 75 0.15 -4.45 1.33
CA ALA A 75 0.42 -3.11 0.81
C ALA A 75 0.33 -2.11 1.96
N THR A 76 1.39 -1.35 2.21
CA THR A 76 1.45 -0.41 3.34
C THR A 76 1.85 0.97 2.86
N VAL A 77 1.09 1.98 3.26
CA VAL A 77 1.49 3.38 3.10
C VAL A 77 1.59 4.04 4.48
N THR A 78 2.68 4.75 4.72
CA THR A 78 2.91 5.43 6.00
C THR A 78 3.02 6.94 5.84
N GLY A 79 3.16 7.45 4.63
CA GLY A 79 3.15 8.87 4.35
C GLY A 79 1.75 9.47 4.21
N ALA A 80 1.66 10.79 4.25
CA ALA A 80 0.39 11.48 4.11
C ALA A 80 -0.16 11.35 2.66
N TYR A 81 -1.47 11.28 2.54
CA TYR A 81 -2.20 11.25 1.26
C TYR A 81 -1.85 10.03 0.38
N GLY A 82 -1.39 8.95 0.99
CA GLY A 82 -1.04 7.73 0.28
C GLY A 82 -2.23 6.81 0.02
N GLY A 83 -2.08 5.90 -0.94
CA GLY A 83 -3.08 4.90 -1.26
C GLY A 83 -2.54 3.48 -1.17
N ALA A 84 -3.19 2.62 -0.39
CA ALA A 84 -2.84 1.20 -0.29
C ALA A 84 -3.89 0.33 -0.96
N ARG A 85 -3.45 -0.64 -1.78
CA ARG A 85 -4.34 -1.53 -2.53
C ARG A 85 -4.02 -3.00 -2.26
N ALA A 86 -5.01 -3.75 -1.79
CA ALA A 86 -4.94 -5.20 -1.63
C ALA A 86 -5.73 -5.85 -2.78
N LEU A 87 -5.06 -6.22 -3.85
CA LEU A 87 -5.69 -6.64 -5.11
C LEU A 87 -5.72 -8.16 -5.31
N GLY A 88 -5.03 -8.93 -4.48
CA GLY A 88 -4.99 -10.38 -4.59
C GLY A 88 -5.90 -11.06 -3.58
N HIS A 89 -5.60 -12.32 -3.25
CA HIS A 89 -6.32 -13.11 -2.25
C HIS A 89 -5.62 -13.09 -0.90
N ASP A 90 -6.39 -12.99 0.18
CA ASP A 90 -5.87 -12.96 1.55
C ASP A 90 -4.83 -11.84 1.74
N CYS A 91 -5.07 -10.71 1.12
CA CYS A 91 -4.18 -9.56 1.18
C CYS A 91 -4.64 -8.54 2.21
N LEU A 92 -3.70 -7.70 2.62
CA LEU A 92 -3.93 -6.63 3.58
C LEU A 92 -3.47 -5.30 2.96
N ALA A 93 -4.32 -4.30 3.02
CA ALA A 93 -3.95 -2.93 2.69
C ALA A 93 -3.93 -2.08 3.96
N VAL A 94 -2.80 -1.43 4.24
CA VAL A 94 -2.61 -0.61 5.43
C VAL A 94 -2.42 0.85 5.01
N ALA A 95 -3.38 1.69 5.36
CA ALA A 95 -3.29 3.14 5.20
C ALA A 95 -3.04 3.76 6.57
N TRP A 96 -1.77 4.00 6.90
CA TRP A 96 -1.36 4.43 8.24
C TRP A 96 -1.05 5.91 8.35
N GLY A 97 -0.69 6.57 7.26
CA GLY A 97 -0.38 7.99 7.27
C GLY A 97 -1.62 8.90 7.32
N PRO A 98 -1.43 10.17 7.67
CA PRO A 98 -2.54 11.14 7.66
C PRO A 98 -3.19 11.25 6.28
N GLU A 99 -4.52 11.32 6.24
CA GLU A 99 -5.29 11.45 4.99
C GLU A 99 -4.99 10.33 3.97
N SER A 100 -4.52 9.18 4.43
CA SER A 100 -4.27 8.02 3.58
C SER A 100 -5.52 7.15 3.46
N LYS A 101 -5.61 6.43 2.36
CA LYS A 101 -6.78 5.62 2.04
C LYS A 101 -6.38 4.22 1.61
N ALA A 102 -7.29 3.28 1.77
CA ALA A 102 -7.07 1.89 1.38
C ALA A 102 -8.26 1.34 0.61
N MET A 103 -7.98 0.40 -0.30
CA MET A 103 -9.00 -0.36 -1.01
C MET A 103 -8.52 -1.78 -1.25
N GLY A 104 -9.44 -2.65 -1.63
CA GLY A 104 -9.07 -4.02 -1.96
C GLY A 104 -10.20 -4.80 -2.62
N LYS A 105 -9.94 -6.08 -2.87
CA LYS A 105 -10.92 -7.00 -3.40
C LYS A 105 -11.70 -7.67 -2.28
N LEU A 106 -12.83 -8.27 -2.63
CA LEU A 106 -13.70 -8.97 -1.68
C LEU A 106 -12.91 -10.01 -0.87
N GLY A 107 -13.13 -10.02 0.44
CA GLY A 107 -12.46 -10.95 1.36
C GLY A 107 -11.13 -10.46 1.92
N ASN A 108 -10.55 -9.43 1.34
CA ASN A 108 -9.31 -8.85 1.86
C ASN A 108 -9.60 -7.93 3.05
N TRP A 109 -8.54 -7.50 3.73
CA TRP A 109 -8.64 -6.67 4.92
C TRP A 109 -8.00 -5.31 4.69
N LEU A 110 -8.57 -4.29 5.35
CA LEU A 110 -8.03 -2.94 5.36
C LEU A 110 -7.67 -2.54 6.78
N VAL A 111 -6.56 -1.86 6.96
CA VAL A 111 -6.22 -1.17 8.20
C VAL A 111 -6.22 0.32 7.90
N LEU A 112 -7.04 1.06 8.64
CA LEU A 112 -7.23 2.49 8.47
C LEU A 112 -6.87 3.21 9.75
N SER A 113 -6.25 4.37 9.65
CA SER A 113 -5.94 5.22 10.80
C SER A 113 -6.59 6.58 10.65
N GLU A 114 -6.96 7.17 11.78
CA GLU A 114 -7.50 8.52 11.85
C GLU A 114 -6.52 9.40 12.61
N HIS A 115 -6.24 10.56 12.05
CA HIS A 115 -5.29 11.52 12.63
C HIS A 115 -6.02 12.82 12.99
N GLU A 116 -5.64 13.40 14.13
CA GLU A 116 -6.11 14.70 14.57
C GLU A 116 -4.91 15.46 15.13
N ASN A 117 -4.64 16.64 14.58
CA ASN A 117 -3.50 17.46 14.99
C ASN A 117 -2.15 16.72 14.95
N GLY A 118 -1.94 15.90 13.93
CA GLY A 118 -0.70 15.14 13.75
C GLY A 118 -0.56 13.91 14.63
N THR A 119 -1.60 13.54 15.37
CA THR A 119 -1.59 12.39 16.27
C THR A 119 -2.64 11.36 15.83
N ILE A 120 -2.31 10.08 15.89
CA ILE A 120 -3.27 9.01 15.62
C ILE A 120 -4.25 8.94 16.78
N VAL A 121 -5.53 9.16 16.50
CA VAL A 121 -6.60 9.10 17.51
C VAL A 121 -7.44 7.84 17.43
N ASP A 122 -7.42 7.14 16.31
CA ASP A 122 -8.11 5.87 16.15
C ASP A 122 -7.46 5.05 15.03
N ALA A 123 -7.61 3.73 15.11
CA ALA A 123 -7.17 2.82 14.07
C ALA A 123 -8.09 1.60 14.06
N GLN A 124 -8.50 1.17 12.89
CA GLN A 124 -9.42 0.04 12.75
C GLN A 124 -8.98 -0.90 11.64
N MET A 125 -9.23 -2.18 11.85
CA MET A 125 -9.05 -3.22 10.86
C MET A 125 -10.43 -3.72 10.45
N VAL A 126 -10.73 -3.64 9.14
CA VAL A 126 -12.04 -4.01 8.62
C VAL A 126 -11.88 -4.98 7.46
N ARG A 127 -12.85 -5.90 7.34
CA ARG A 127 -12.88 -6.86 6.23
C ARG A 127 -13.77 -6.34 5.12
N ILE A 128 -13.35 -6.53 3.88
CA ILE A 128 -14.16 -6.20 2.71
C ILE A 128 -15.20 -7.31 2.54
N ASP A 129 -16.41 -7.08 3.04
CA ASP A 129 -17.49 -8.06 3.08
C ASP A 129 -18.46 -7.95 1.88
N GLY A 130 -18.34 -6.90 1.08
CA GLY A 130 -19.20 -6.67 -0.07
C GLY A 130 -20.51 -5.97 0.26
N ASP A 131 -20.76 -5.67 1.53
CA ASP A 131 -22.01 -5.03 2.01
C ASP A 131 -21.67 -3.67 2.63
N ILE A 132 -21.13 -3.66 3.85
CA ILE A 132 -20.73 -2.42 4.54
C ILE A 132 -19.43 -1.89 3.94
N ILE A 133 -18.44 -2.76 3.76
CA ILE A 133 -17.16 -2.41 3.13
C ILE A 133 -17.13 -3.06 1.75
N LYS A 134 -17.19 -2.25 0.73
CA LYS A 134 -17.33 -2.70 -0.66
C LYS A 134 -15.97 -2.93 -1.31
N PRO A 135 -15.87 -3.92 -2.22
CA PRO A 135 -14.64 -4.09 -3.00
C PRO A 135 -14.43 -2.93 -3.98
N ASP A 136 -13.19 -2.74 -4.38
CA ASP A 136 -12.78 -1.73 -5.38
C ASP A 136 -13.21 -0.30 -5.02
N THR A 137 -13.36 -0.03 -3.72
CA THR A 137 -13.81 1.25 -3.19
C THR A 137 -12.78 1.76 -2.18
N TRP A 138 -12.40 3.02 -2.29
CA TRP A 138 -11.46 3.65 -1.37
C TRP A 138 -12.14 4.02 -0.06
N TYR A 139 -11.46 3.73 1.04
CA TYR A 139 -11.93 4.04 2.40
C TYR A 139 -10.89 4.81 3.18
N MET A 140 -11.38 5.73 4.02
CA MET A 140 -10.62 6.40 5.07
C MET A 140 -11.36 6.24 6.38
N LEU A 141 -10.65 6.40 7.50
CA LEU A 141 -11.29 6.39 8.82
C LEU A 141 -11.61 7.83 9.22
N ARG A 142 -12.88 8.10 9.51
CA ARG A 142 -13.34 9.42 9.97
C ARG A 142 -14.36 9.28 11.07
N ASN A 143 -14.15 9.98 12.19
CA ASN A 143 -15.02 9.93 13.37
C ASN A 143 -15.28 8.49 13.86
N GLY A 144 -14.23 7.67 13.80
CA GLY A 144 -14.29 6.28 14.24
C GLY A 144 -14.96 5.31 13.26
N GLU A 145 -15.27 5.74 12.03
CA GLU A 145 -15.95 4.89 11.06
C GLU A 145 -15.25 4.93 9.69
N PRO A 146 -15.18 3.78 8.98
CA PRO A 146 -14.74 3.77 7.60
C PRO A 146 -15.73 4.52 6.71
N VAL A 147 -15.25 5.45 5.91
CA VAL A 147 -16.06 6.21 4.96
C VAL A 147 -15.51 6.08 3.55
N GLU A 148 -16.40 5.98 2.57
CA GLU A 148 -16.03 5.94 1.18
C GLU A 148 -15.46 7.29 0.74
N VAL A 149 -14.37 7.25 -0.02
CA VAL A 149 -13.76 8.46 -0.59
C VAL A 149 -13.45 8.24 -2.06
N GLU A 150 -13.34 9.33 -2.80
CA GLU A 150 -13.00 9.26 -4.21
C GLU A 150 -11.49 9.07 -4.40
N GLU A 151 -11.11 8.59 -5.56
CA GLU A 151 -9.73 8.35 -5.95
C GLU A 151 -8.89 9.64 -6.02
#